data_6a0c8a6be0070d086c966a2c10c7c5ae
#
_entry.id   6a0c8a6be0070d086c966a2c10c7c5ae
#
_cell.length_a   1.000
_cell.length_b   1.000
_cell.length_c   1.000
_cell.angle_alpha   90.00
_cell.angle_beta   90.00
_cell.angle_gamma   90.00
#
_symmetry.space_group_name_H-M   'P 1'
#
loop_
_entity.id
_entity.type
_entity.pdbx_description
1 polymer ?
#
loop_
_entity_poly.entity_id
_entity_poly.type
_entity_poly.pdbx_seq_one_letter_code
_entity_poly.pdbx_strand_id
1 'polypeptide(L)'
;MNINRSLTILATLLLSAGLVACSSGPKLMTEKMPESGFLPNYKVMQPVDSTPKDIRAWRYMKPGIPASAYNAVILEPVYLNQTESTKEITPEVIAQTKRILEEAMRQAVQRRSDIKIVDKPGPGVLRVAVGITGAEISADGLKPWNFTPIGLATNAAAFAAGANSKTPALVVENRITDSQSREFIAGGMVAIQGEPFRLGSSSVGAFQDMTKRIVVFAMESPLKPLPSAANK
;
A
#
# COMPACT_ATOMS: atom_id res chain seq x y z
N MET A 1 -5.73 64.30 6.78
CA MET A 1 -4.39 63.88 6.35
C MET A 1 -4.05 62.55 7.03
N ASN A 2 -4.47 61.40 6.51
CA ASN A 2 -4.12 60.02 7.00
C ASN A 2 -4.72 58.93 6.08
N ILE A 3 -4.67 59.16 4.74
CA ILE A 3 -5.21 58.20 3.75
C ILE A 3 -4.18 57.10 3.40
N ASN A 4 -2.89 57.32 3.62
CA ASN A 4 -1.84 56.37 3.21
C ASN A 4 -1.59 55.19 4.18
N ARG A 5 -2.13 55.21 5.41
CA ARG A 5 -1.94 54.13 6.36
C ARG A 5 -2.95 52.98 6.20
N SER A 6 -4.13 53.29 5.68
CA SER A 6 -5.18 52.29 5.50
C SER A 6 -4.97 51.40 4.25
N LEU A 7 -4.25 51.90 3.23
CA LEU A 7 -3.99 51.14 2.02
C LEU A 7 -2.91 50.09 2.20
N THR A 8 -1.95 50.31 3.11
CA THR A 8 -0.85 49.36 3.38
C THR A 8 -1.30 48.15 4.19
N ILE A 9 -2.33 48.30 5.03
CA ILE A 9 -2.87 47.20 5.85
C ILE A 9 -3.76 46.29 5.01
N LEU A 10 -4.42 46.78 3.98
CA LEU A 10 -5.28 45.99 3.10
C LEU A 10 -4.44 45.10 2.13
N ALA A 11 -3.25 45.56 1.76
CA ALA A 11 -2.37 44.80 0.86
C ALA A 11 -1.66 43.63 1.55
N THR A 12 -1.45 43.69 2.88
CA THR A 12 -0.81 42.61 3.65
C THR A 12 -1.76 41.48 4.07
N LEU A 13 -3.08 41.73 4.08
CA LEU A 13 -4.07 40.69 4.43
C LEU A 13 -4.46 39.77 3.26
N LEU A 14 -4.15 40.15 2.04
CA LEU A 14 -4.46 39.35 0.83
C LEU A 14 -3.37 38.34 0.42
N LEU A 15 -2.21 38.36 1.09
CA LEU A 15 -1.10 37.48 0.74
C LEU A 15 -0.99 36.22 1.59
N SER A 16 -1.88 36.04 2.58
CA SER A 16 -1.89 34.84 3.46
C SER A 16 -2.95 33.78 3.10
N ALA A 17 -3.65 33.95 1.96
CA ALA A 17 -4.63 32.99 1.50
C ALA A 17 -3.95 31.91 0.64
N GLY A 18 -3.54 30.82 1.28
CA GLY A 18 -3.64 29.50 0.68
C GLY A 18 -2.47 29.00 -0.16
N LEU A 19 -1.37 28.65 0.47
CA LEU A 19 -0.57 27.52 0.01
C LEU A 19 -1.19 26.22 0.60
N VAL A 20 -2.40 25.88 0.20
CA VAL A 20 -2.84 24.49 0.25
C VAL A 20 -2.07 23.80 -0.89
N ALA A 21 -0.88 23.32 -0.59
CA ALA A 21 -0.19 22.38 -1.46
C ALA A 21 -1.08 21.14 -1.55
N CYS A 22 -1.84 21.02 -2.65
CA CYS A 22 -2.49 19.77 -3.00
C CYS A 22 -1.36 18.75 -3.16
N SER A 23 -1.20 17.88 -2.19
CA SER A 23 -0.36 16.71 -2.28
C SER A 23 -0.94 15.82 -3.37
N SER A 24 -0.33 15.81 -4.55
CA SER A 24 -0.76 15.05 -5.72
C SER A 24 -0.16 13.65 -5.79
N GLY A 25 0.26 13.10 -4.64
CA GLY A 25 0.71 11.72 -4.54
C GLY A 25 -0.45 10.72 -4.61
N PRO A 26 -0.15 9.42 -4.78
CA PRO A 26 -1.14 8.35 -4.78
C PRO A 26 -2.00 8.39 -3.52
N LYS A 27 -3.32 8.31 -3.65
CA LYS A 27 -4.27 8.33 -2.52
C LYS A 27 -4.08 7.16 -1.57
N LEU A 28 -3.60 6.03 -2.10
CA LEU A 28 -3.31 4.82 -1.33
C LEU A 28 -2.11 4.97 -0.37
N MET A 29 -1.31 6.04 -0.54
CA MET A 29 -0.13 6.32 0.30
C MET A 29 -0.40 7.39 1.38
N THR A 30 -1.63 7.46 1.88
CA THR A 30 -2.01 8.37 2.97
C THR A 30 -1.47 7.90 4.32
N GLU A 31 -1.42 8.81 5.31
CA GLU A 31 -1.07 8.43 6.69
C GLU A 31 -2.12 7.54 7.35
N LYS A 32 -3.36 7.62 6.89
CA LYS A 32 -4.44 6.75 7.35
C LYS A 32 -4.35 5.41 6.64
N MET A 33 -4.48 4.34 7.40
CA MET A 33 -4.58 2.99 6.87
C MET A 33 -5.81 2.87 5.96
N PRO A 34 -5.66 2.46 4.69
CA PRO A 34 -6.81 2.20 3.83
C PRO A 34 -7.58 0.97 4.34
N GLU A 35 -8.91 1.09 4.44
CA GLU A 35 -9.78 0.00 4.88
C GLU A 35 -10.56 -0.55 3.67
N SER A 36 -10.09 -1.67 3.13
CA SER A 36 -10.70 -2.30 1.94
C SER A 36 -11.86 -3.24 2.26
N GLY A 37 -12.04 -3.60 3.52
CA GLY A 37 -12.96 -4.66 3.96
C GLY A 37 -12.39 -6.08 3.84
N PHE A 38 -11.14 -6.27 3.42
CA PHE A 38 -10.50 -7.58 3.33
C PHE A 38 -10.15 -8.16 4.70
N LEU A 39 -9.69 -7.32 5.63
CA LEU A 39 -9.43 -7.72 7.01
C LEU A 39 -10.70 -7.67 7.86
N PRO A 40 -10.88 -8.59 8.79
CA PRO A 40 -12.09 -8.62 9.62
C PRO A 40 -12.11 -7.49 10.67
N ASN A 41 -10.96 -6.93 11.03
CA ASN A 41 -10.85 -5.87 12.01
C ASN A 41 -9.59 -5.03 11.79
N TYR A 42 -9.77 -3.80 11.32
CA TYR A 42 -8.67 -2.84 11.10
C TYR A 42 -8.23 -2.13 12.38
N LYS A 43 -9.10 -2.06 13.40
CA LYS A 43 -8.81 -1.34 14.66
C LYS A 43 -7.69 -1.98 15.48
N VAL A 44 -7.44 -3.27 15.28
CA VAL A 44 -6.36 -4.00 15.99
C VAL A 44 -5.00 -3.88 15.30
N MET A 45 -4.98 -3.33 14.08
CA MET A 45 -3.76 -3.20 13.31
C MET A 45 -2.84 -2.13 13.91
N GLN A 46 -1.56 -2.42 13.99
CA GLN A 46 -0.53 -1.53 14.51
C GLN A 46 0.41 -1.13 13.36
N PRO A 47 0.82 0.14 13.26
CA PRO A 47 1.80 0.55 12.28
C PRO A 47 3.13 -0.18 12.52
N VAL A 48 3.84 -0.45 11.44
CA VAL A 48 5.19 -0.99 11.47
C VAL A 48 6.16 0.18 11.44
N ASP A 49 6.96 0.31 12.49
CA ASP A 49 8.00 1.34 12.58
C ASP A 49 9.16 1.08 11.61
N SER A 50 9.87 2.14 11.25
CA SER A 50 11.09 2.07 10.43
C SER A 50 10.88 1.46 9.03
N THR A 51 9.72 1.72 8.41
CA THR A 51 9.51 1.37 7.00
C THR A 51 10.28 2.31 6.07
N PRO A 52 10.71 1.85 4.87
CA PRO A 52 11.19 2.73 3.80
C PRO A 52 10.18 3.85 3.50
N LYS A 53 10.67 5.00 3.00
CA LYS A 53 9.81 6.19 2.78
C LYS A 53 8.63 5.95 1.83
N ASP A 54 8.79 5.03 0.92
CA ASP A 54 7.82 4.64 -0.10
C ASP A 54 6.96 3.43 0.30
N ILE A 55 7.12 2.93 1.54
CA ILE A 55 6.34 1.84 2.11
C ILE A 55 5.59 2.33 3.37
N ARG A 56 4.32 1.96 3.46
CA ARG A 56 3.52 2.02 4.69
C ARG A 56 3.06 0.62 5.01
N ALA A 57 3.18 0.21 6.27
CA ALA A 57 2.78 -1.13 6.68
C ALA A 57 2.10 -1.12 8.05
N TRP A 58 1.15 -2.03 8.20
CA TRP A 58 0.44 -2.30 9.45
C TRP A 58 0.37 -3.79 9.66
N ARG A 59 0.37 -4.21 10.90
CA ARG A 59 0.28 -5.63 11.26
C ARG A 59 -0.50 -5.85 12.53
N TYR A 60 -1.00 -7.06 12.65
CA TYR A 60 -1.60 -7.59 13.87
C TYR A 60 -1.17 -9.03 14.06
N MET A 61 -0.95 -9.41 15.29
CA MET A 61 -0.81 -10.80 15.71
C MET A 61 -1.56 -10.97 17.04
N LYS A 62 -2.42 -11.96 17.10
CA LYS A 62 -3.18 -12.28 18.32
C LYS A 62 -2.21 -12.63 19.46
N PRO A 63 -2.30 -11.96 20.63
CA PRO A 63 -1.46 -12.27 21.76
C PRO A 63 -1.71 -13.68 22.33
N GLY A 64 -0.69 -14.26 22.95
CA GLY A 64 -0.83 -15.52 23.69
C GLY A 64 -0.88 -16.80 22.84
N ILE A 65 -0.71 -16.70 21.52
CA ILE A 65 -0.64 -17.89 20.66
C ILE A 65 0.82 -18.33 20.56
N PRO A 66 1.17 -19.53 21.04
CA PRO A 66 2.52 -20.07 20.87
C PRO A 66 2.76 -20.44 19.40
N ALA A 67 3.98 -20.23 18.89
CA ALA A 67 4.34 -20.58 17.52
C ALA A 67 4.10 -22.07 17.20
N SER A 68 4.23 -22.94 18.21
CA SER A 68 3.98 -24.38 18.10
C SER A 68 2.50 -24.79 18.00
N ALA A 69 1.56 -23.85 18.19
CA ALA A 69 0.13 -24.15 18.06
C ALA A 69 -0.28 -24.54 16.62
N TYR A 70 0.51 -24.13 15.65
CA TYR A 70 0.23 -24.34 14.23
C TYR A 70 1.44 -24.93 13.52
N ASN A 71 1.22 -26.03 12.80
CA ASN A 71 2.25 -26.75 12.03
C ASN A 71 1.86 -26.98 10.57
N ALA A 72 0.71 -26.47 10.13
CA ALA A 72 0.28 -26.58 8.76
C ALA A 72 -0.48 -25.32 8.31
N VAL A 73 -0.50 -25.10 6.98
CA VAL A 73 -1.22 -23.98 6.38
C VAL A 73 -1.98 -24.41 5.13
N ILE A 74 -3.15 -23.81 4.94
CA ILE A 74 -3.87 -23.78 3.67
C ILE A 74 -3.54 -22.45 3.02
N LEU A 75 -2.99 -22.46 1.82
CA LEU A 75 -2.77 -21.28 1.00
C LEU A 75 -3.97 -21.06 0.08
N GLU A 76 -4.69 -19.95 0.27
CA GLU A 76 -5.77 -19.58 -0.63
C GLU A 76 -5.22 -18.90 -1.89
N PRO A 77 -5.91 -18.99 -3.05
CA PRO A 77 -5.58 -18.19 -4.22
C PRO A 77 -5.56 -16.69 -3.87
N VAL A 78 -4.71 -15.91 -4.52
CA VAL A 78 -4.68 -14.46 -4.28
C VAL A 78 -5.98 -13.82 -4.77
N TYR A 79 -6.66 -13.09 -3.88
CA TYR A 79 -7.88 -12.37 -4.17
C TYR A 79 -7.59 -11.04 -4.86
N LEU A 80 -8.50 -10.64 -5.72
CA LEU A 80 -8.61 -9.26 -6.17
C LEU A 80 -9.78 -8.62 -5.40
N ASN A 81 -9.47 -7.86 -4.37
CA ASN A 81 -10.44 -7.10 -3.59
C ASN A 81 -10.12 -5.61 -3.74
N GLN A 82 -10.27 -5.11 -4.95
CA GLN A 82 -9.91 -3.76 -5.32
C GLN A 82 -11.14 -2.86 -5.20
N THR A 83 -11.05 -1.85 -4.35
CA THR A 83 -12.11 -0.87 -4.13
C THR A 83 -12.01 0.32 -5.08
N GLU A 84 -10.78 0.67 -5.49
CA GLU A 84 -10.51 1.69 -6.51
C GLU A 84 -9.57 1.10 -7.57
N SER A 85 -9.92 1.25 -8.83
CA SER A 85 -9.12 0.84 -9.97
C SER A 85 -9.07 1.98 -10.97
N THR A 86 -7.89 2.29 -11.47
CA THR A 86 -7.73 3.19 -12.59
C THR A 86 -7.85 2.43 -13.92
N LYS A 87 -8.26 3.10 -14.98
CA LYS A 87 -8.39 2.51 -16.32
C LYS A 87 -7.05 2.05 -16.91
N GLU A 88 -5.94 2.50 -16.32
CA GLU A 88 -4.58 2.16 -16.78
C GLU A 88 -4.06 0.84 -16.22
N ILE A 89 -4.78 0.24 -15.25
CA ILE A 89 -4.41 -1.06 -14.68
C ILE A 89 -5.06 -2.16 -15.49
N THR A 90 -4.26 -2.85 -16.27
CA THR A 90 -4.73 -3.89 -17.16
C THR A 90 -4.94 -5.23 -16.44
N PRO A 91 -5.82 -6.11 -16.94
CA PRO A 91 -5.98 -7.47 -16.42
C PRO A 91 -4.65 -8.25 -16.38
N GLU A 92 -3.73 -7.96 -17.31
CA GLU A 92 -2.41 -8.57 -17.36
C GLU A 92 -1.56 -8.18 -16.15
N VAL A 93 -1.51 -6.89 -15.77
CA VAL A 93 -0.84 -6.41 -14.56
C VAL A 93 -1.35 -7.16 -13.33
N ILE A 94 -2.67 -7.26 -13.20
CA ILE A 94 -3.31 -7.95 -12.07
C ILE A 94 -2.93 -9.44 -12.07
N ALA A 95 -3.02 -10.11 -13.20
CA ALA A 95 -2.70 -11.53 -13.32
C ALA A 95 -1.22 -11.82 -12.97
N GLN A 96 -0.30 -10.96 -13.39
CA GLN A 96 1.11 -11.11 -13.06
C GLN A 96 1.39 -10.84 -11.58
N THR A 97 0.78 -9.80 -11.00
CA THR A 97 0.88 -9.50 -9.57
C THR A 97 0.39 -10.68 -8.73
N LYS A 98 -0.76 -11.26 -9.07
CA LYS A 98 -1.28 -12.47 -8.41
C LYS A 98 -0.27 -13.63 -8.45
N ARG A 99 0.26 -13.95 -9.62
CA ARG A 99 1.24 -15.04 -9.77
C ARG A 99 2.48 -14.84 -8.89
N ILE A 100 3.03 -13.62 -8.85
CA ILE A 100 4.20 -13.31 -8.02
C ILE A 100 3.86 -13.51 -6.53
N LEU A 101 2.71 -13.05 -6.08
CA LEU A 101 2.27 -13.21 -4.69
C LEU A 101 2.02 -14.68 -4.33
N GLU A 102 1.36 -15.45 -5.19
CA GLU A 102 1.10 -16.88 -4.99
C GLU A 102 2.39 -17.68 -4.88
N GLU A 103 3.33 -17.45 -5.78
CA GLU A 103 4.64 -18.08 -5.74
C GLU A 103 5.43 -17.69 -4.48
N ALA A 104 5.40 -16.41 -4.11
CA ALA A 104 6.08 -15.94 -2.91
C ALA A 104 5.51 -16.55 -1.63
N MET A 105 4.18 -16.69 -1.51
CA MET A 105 3.55 -17.38 -0.38
C MET A 105 4.01 -18.83 -0.29
N ARG A 106 4.01 -19.56 -1.41
CA ARG A 106 4.46 -20.96 -1.46
C ARG A 106 5.92 -21.09 -1.03
N GLN A 107 6.80 -20.25 -1.57
CA GLN A 107 8.22 -20.23 -1.23
C GLN A 107 8.45 -19.86 0.24
N ALA A 108 7.70 -18.92 0.79
CA ALA A 108 7.80 -18.53 2.19
C ALA A 108 7.51 -19.72 3.13
N VAL A 109 6.50 -20.52 2.81
CA VAL A 109 6.18 -21.74 3.59
C VAL A 109 7.23 -22.82 3.38
N GLN A 110 7.67 -23.05 2.14
CA GLN A 110 8.66 -24.09 1.82
C GLN A 110 10.04 -23.90 2.48
N ARG A 111 10.38 -22.63 2.82
CA ARG A 111 11.60 -22.33 3.57
C ARG A 111 11.52 -22.72 5.05
N ARG A 112 10.33 -23.08 5.53
CA ARG A 112 10.09 -23.49 6.91
C ARG A 112 9.96 -25.01 6.98
N SER A 113 10.81 -25.65 7.78
CA SER A 113 10.75 -27.09 8.02
C SER A 113 9.65 -27.53 8.97
N ASP A 114 9.13 -26.58 9.76
CA ASP A 114 8.14 -26.81 10.82
C ASP A 114 6.68 -26.63 10.36
N ILE A 115 6.45 -26.18 9.12
CA ILE A 115 5.11 -25.91 8.58
C ILE A 115 4.91 -26.66 7.25
N LYS A 116 3.76 -27.33 7.12
CA LYS A 116 3.37 -28.08 5.91
C LYS A 116 2.22 -27.37 5.19
N ILE A 117 2.22 -27.44 3.84
CA ILE A 117 1.05 -27.02 3.05
C ILE A 117 0.08 -28.20 2.99
N VAL A 118 -1.18 -27.92 3.31
CA VAL A 118 -2.28 -28.89 3.30
C VAL A 118 -3.51 -28.31 2.60
N ASP A 119 -4.44 -29.19 2.17
CA ASP A 119 -5.65 -28.76 1.46
C ASP A 119 -6.91 -28.78 2.35
N LYS A 120 -6.83 -29.43 3.52
CA LYS A 120 -8.00 -29.63 4.39
C LYS A 120 -7.85 -28.92 5.74
N PRO A 121 -8.93 -28.30 6.25
CA PRO A 121 -8.96 -27.76 7.60
C PRO A 121 -8.74 -28.84 8.66
N GLY A 122 -8.12 -28.48 9.76
CA GLY A 122 -7.88 -29.39 10.89
C GLY A 122 -7.25 -28.69 12.09
N PRO A 123 -7.04 -29.42 13.19
CA PRO A 123 -6.31 -28.90 14.34
C PRO A 123 -4.89 -28.50 13.97
N GLY A 124 -4.43 -27.35 14.43
CA GLY A 124 -3.09 -26.83 14.15
C GLY A 124 -2.87 -26.36 12.69
N VAL A 125 -3.95 -26.15 11.93
CA VAL A 125 -3.90 -25.66 10.54
C VAL A 125 -4.33 -24.21 10.48
N LEU A 126 -3.51 -23.35 9.92
CA LEU A 126 -3.86 -21.97 9.56
C LEU A 126 -4.42 -21.91 8.13
N ARG A 127 -5.21 -20.90 7.89
CA ARG A 127 -5.64 -20.48 6.55
C ARG A 127 -5.04 -19.11 6.24
N VAL A 128 -4.29 -19.02 5.15
CA VAL A 128 -3.62 -17.80 4.70
C VAL A 128 -4.30 -17.30 3.43
N ALA A 129 -4.87 -16.13 3.51
CA ALA A 129 -5.45 -15.42 2.37
C ALA A 129 -4.65 -14.14 2.11
N VAL A 130 -4.38 -13.85 0.85
CA VAL A 130 -3.74 -12.60 0.41
C VAL A 130 -4.64 -11.92 -0.62
N GLY A 131 -4.79 -10.62 -0.52
CA GLY A 131 -5.60 -9.81 -1.42
C GLY A 131 -4.81 -8.63 -1.99
N ILE A 132 -4.99 -8.36 -3.29
CA ILE A 132 -4.67 -7.08 -3.90
C ILE A 132 -5.88 -6.20 -3.61
N THR A 133 -5.73 -5.24 -2.69
CA THR A 133 -6.85 -4.44 -2.18
C THR A 133 -6.84 -3.00 -2.64
N GLY A 134 -5.78 -2.58 -3.29
CA GLY A 134 -5.68 -1.28 -3.95
C GLY A 134 -4.60 -1.30 -5.01
N ALA A 135 -4.88 -0.71 -6.16
CA ALA A 135 -3.92 -0.48 -7.22
C ALA A 135 -4.29 0.83 -7.92
N GLU A 136 -3.36 1.75 -8.00
CA GLU A 136 -3.60 3.11 -8.49
C GLU A 136 -2.42 3.57 -9.36
N ILE A 137 -2.73 4.38 -10.36
CA ILE A 137 -1.74 5.16 -11.11
C ILE A 137 -2.17 6.62 -11.03
N SER A 138 -1.40 7.43 -10.33
CA SER A 138 -1.66 8.86 -10.17
C SER A 138 -0.78 9.66 -11.14
N ALA A 139 -1.35 10.69 -11.77
CA ALA A 139 -0.53 11.68 -12.46
C ALA A 139 0.27 12.47 -11.42
N ASP A 140 1.56 12.67 -11.66
CA ASP A 140 2.37 13.55 -10.84
C ASP A 140 1.81 14.97 -10.92
N GLY A 141 1.60 15.59 -9.76
CA GLY A 141 1.04 16.91 -9.70
C GLY A 141 1.95 17.97 -10.32
N LEU A 142 1.33 19.08 -10.68
CA LEU A 142 2.02 20.26 -11.15
C LEU A 142 2.99 20.78 -10.09
N LYS A 143 4.28 20.82 -10.39
CA LYS A 143 5.30 21.38 -9.50
C LYS A 143 5.25 22.90 -9.50
N PRO A 144 5.70 23.62 -8.46
CA PRO A 144 5.57 25.08 -8.37
C PRO A 144 6.10 25.85 -9.60
N TRP A 145 7.13 25.36 -10.27
CA TRP A 145 7.64 25.99 -11.49
C TRP A 145 6.72 25.83 -12.71
N ASN A 146 5.74 24.94 -12.67
CA ASN A 146 4.76 24.77 -13.73
C ASN A 146 3.80 25.96 -13.83
N PHE A 147 3.74 26.79 -12.79
CA PHE A 147 2.93 28.03 -12.76
C PHE A 147 3.67 29.26 -13.31
N THR A 148 4.92 29.13 -13.74
CA THR A 148 5.59 30.21 -14.47
C THR A 148 5.08 30.27 -15.92
N PRO A 149 5.09 31.44 -16.57
CA PRO A 149 4.61 31.57 -17.98
C PRO A 149 5.31 30.59 -18.94
N ILE A 150 6.59 30.31 -18.73
CA ILE A 150 7.36 29.32 -19.50
C ILE A 150 6.96 27.89 -19.11
N GLY A 151 6.78 27.63 -17.83
CA GLY A 151 6.35 26.33 -17.31
C GLY A 151 4.95 25.95 -17.78
N LEU A 152 4.02 26.91 -17.85
CA LEU A 152 2.67 26.68 -18.38
C LEU A 152 2.69 26.29 -19.86
N ALA A 153 3.48 26.98 -20.69
CA ALA A 153 3.57 26.69 -22.12
C ALA A 153 4.20 25.32 -22.40
N THR A 154 5.29 24.97 -21.71
CA THR A 154 5.98 23.69 -21.86
C THR A 154 5.19 22.51 -21.29
N ASN A 155 4.47 22.71 -20.17
CA ASN A 155 3.67 21.66 -19.55
C ASN A 155 2.33 21.44 -20.24
N ALA A 156 1.71 22.46 -20.82
CA ALA A 156 0.51 22.28 -21.63
C ALA A 156 0.77 21.36 -22.83
N ALA A 157 1.92 21.53 -23.49
CA ALA A 157 2.34 20.66 -24.58
C ALA A 157 2.68 19.24 -24.10
N ALA A 158 3.38 19.11 -22.97
CA ALA A 158 3.71 17.83 -22.37
C ALA A 158 2.45 17.08 -21.86
N PHE A 159 1.49 17.84 -21.33
CA PHE A 159 0.20 17.29 -20.90
C PHE A 159 -0.62 16.79 -22.08
N ALA A 160 -0.67 17.58 -23.15
CA ALA A 160 -1.35 17.20 -24.40
C ALA A 160 -0.68 16.01 -25.10
N ALA A 161 0.65 15.88 -24.98
CA ALA A 161 1.43 14.77 -25.52
C ALA A 161 1.44 13.52 -24.58
N GLY A 162 0.78 13.58 -23.41
CA GLY A 162 0.79 12.49 -22.44
C GLY A 162 2.16 12.22 -21.81
N ALA A 163 3.08 13.18 -21.86
CA ALA A 163 4.45 13.03 -21.36
C ALA A 163 4.61 13.24 -19.84
N ASN A 164 3.49 13.37 -19.10
CA ASN A 164 3.54 13.53 -17.66
C ASN A 164 3.95 12.23 -16.97
N SER A 165 4.81 12.38 -15.99
CA SER A 165 5.17 11.30 -15.09
C SER A 165 3.94 10.78 -14.34
N LYS A 166 3.84 9.48 -14.20
CA LYS A 166 2.79 8.79 -13.48
C LYS A 166 3.41 7.97 -12.36
N THR A 167 2.82 8.04 -11.17
CA THR A 167 3.31 7.32 -9.99
C THR A 167 2.34 6.19 -9.65
N PRO A 168 2.80 4.93 -9.70
CA PRO A 168 1.97 3.79 -9.34
C PRO A 168 1.97 3.58 -7.82
N ALA A 169 0.87 3.03 -7.29
CA ALA A 169 0.78 2.54 -5.92
C ALA A 169 0.04 1.20 -5.88
N LEU A 170 0.43 0.36 -4.94
CA LEU A 170 -0.13 -0.98 -4.74
C LEU A 170 -0.36 -1.21 -3.25
N VAL A 171 -1.53 -1.77 -2.91
CA VAL A 171 -1.85 -2.24 -1.55
C VAL A 171 -2.11 -3.73 -1.58
N VAL A 172 -1.41 -4.44 -0.73
CA VAL A 172 -1.58 -5.88 -0.52
C VAL A 172 -1.88 -6.13 0.95
N GLU A 173 -2.92 -6.88 1.21
CA GLU A 173 -3.32 -7.30 2.55
C GLU A 173 -3.19 -8.82 2.69
N ASN A 174 -2.84 -9.27 3.89
CA ASN A 174 -2.89 -10.69 4.23
C ASN A 174 -3.74 -10.91 5.49
N ARG A 175 -4.45 -12.01 5.51
CA ARG A 175 -5.31 -12.45 6.60
C ARG A 175 -4.99 -13.89 6.93
N ILE A 176 -4.65 -14.13 8.18
CA ILE A 176 -4.34 -15.47 8.72
C ILE A 176 -5.40 -15.80 9.75
N THR A 177 -6.10 -16.90 9.54
CA THR A 177 -7.15 -17.39 10.45
C THR A 177 -6.89 -18.84 10.84
N ASP A 178 -7.40 -19.25 11.98
CA ASP A 178 -7.53 -20.67 12.30
C ASP A 178 -8.45 -21.33 11.30
N SER A 179 -8.08 -22.51 10.81
CA SER A 179 -8.82 -23.15 9.69
C SER A 179 -10.18 -23.70 10.08
N GLN A 180 -10.39 -24.00 11.36
CA GLN A 180 -11.64 -24.56 11.88
C GLN A 180 -12.54 -23.49 12.48
N SER A 181 -12.03 -22.71 13.44
CA SER A 181 -12.82 -21.69 14.15
C SER A 181 -13.03 -20.41 13.33
N ARG A 182 -12.24 -20.19 12.28
CA ARG A 182 -12.21 -18.94 11.50
C ARG A 182 -11.72 -17.72 12.30
N GLU A 183 -11.20 -17.94 13.49
CA GLU A 183 -10.69 -16.87 14.33
C GLU A 183 -9.53 -16.14 13.62
N PHE A 184 -9.50 -14.79 13.71
CA PHE A 184 -8.44 -13.95 13.17
C PHE A 184 -7.19 -14.04 14.05
N ILE A 185 -6.15 -14.68 13.54
CA ILE A 185 -4.90 -14.95 14.25
C ILE A 185 -3.85 -13.88 13.97
N ALA A 186 -3.69 -13.51 12.72
CA ALA A 186 -2.74 -12.48 12.31
C ALA A 186 -3.16 -11.83 10.99
N GLY A 187 -2.64 -10.66 10.74
CA GLY A 187 -2.82 -9.96 9.48
C GLY A 187 -1.78 -8.90 9.25
N GLY A 188 -1.65 -8.50 8.01
CA GLY A 188 -0.78 -7.43 7.59
C GLY A 188 -1.37 -6.68 6.40
N MET A 189 -0.94 -5.44 6.28
CA MET A 189 -1.19 -4.58 5.13
C MET A 189 0.11 -3.89 4.76
N VAL A 190 0.41 -3.85 3.48
CA VAL A 190 1.53 -3.10 2.93
C VAL A 190 1.02 -2.25 1.78
N ALA A 191 1.18 -0.94 1.89
CA ALA A 191 1.00 0.01 0.81
C ALA A 191 2.38 0.45 0.32
N ILE A 192 2.64 0.35 -0.97
CA ILE A 192 3.89 0.74 -1.60
C ILE A 192 3.65 1.70 -2.75
N GLN A 193 4.50 2.70 -2.85
CA GLN A 193 4.61 3.58 -4.01
C GLN A 193 5.78 3.12 -4.88
N GLY A 194 5.54 2.97 -6.17
CA GLY A 194 6.57 2.65 -7.15
C GLY A 194 7.29 3.89 -7.67
N GLU A 195 8.34 3.65 -8.45
CA GLU A 195 9.04 4.72 -9.15
C GLU A 195 8.14 5.36 -10.22
N PRO A 196 8.19 6.68 -10.36
CA PRO A 196 7.46 7.37 -11.40
C PRO A 196 7.89 6.89 -12.80
N PHE A 197 6.92 6.67 -13.69
CA PHE A 197 7.17 6.29 -15.08
C PHE A 197 6.45 7.25 -16.06
N ARG A 198 6.93 7.31 -17.29
CA ARG A 198 6.33 8.12 -18.37
C ARG A 198 5.53 7.23 -19.30
N LEU A 199 4.61 7.82 -20.05
CA LEU A 199 3.89 7.14 -21.13
C LEU A 199 4.90 6.47 -22.09
N GLY A 200 4.67 5.18 -22.37
CA GLY A 200 5.56 4.35 -23.20
C GLY A 200 6.45 3.38 -22.40
N SER A 201 6.63 3.57 -21.09
CA SER A 201 7.19 2.54 -20.22
C SER A 201 6.07 1.66 -19.67
N SER A 202 6.33 0.35 -19.57
CA SER A 202 5.34 -0.63 -19.17
C SER A 202 4.93 -0.44 -17.71
N SER A 203 3.65 -0.17 -17.45
CA SER A 203 3.07 -0.23 -16.10
C SER A 203 3.24 -1.61 -15.45
N VAL A 204 3.28 -2.66 -16.28
CA VAL A 204 3.53 -4.05 -15.85
C VAL A 204 4.83 -4.16 -15.08
N GLY A 205 5.93 -3.58 -15.60
CA GLY A 205 7.23 -3.60 -14.91
C GLY A 205 7.21 -2.92 -13.55
N ALA A 206 6.56 -1.76 -13.47
CA ALA A 206 6.43 -1.01 -12.21
C ALA A 206 5.66 -1.81 -11.15
N PHE A 207 4.54 -2.45 -11.51
CA PHE A 207 3.77 -3.27 -10.58
C PHE A 207 4.50 -4.56 -10.19
N GLN A 208 5.26 -5.17 -11.12
CA GLN A 208 6.10 -6.33 -10.80
C GLN A 208 7.18 -5.96 -9.78
N ASP A 209 7.85 -4.83 -9.96
CA ASP A 209 8.87 -4.35 -9.03
C ASP A 209 8.29 -4.10 -7.64
N MET A 210 7.20 -3.33 -7.55
CA MET A 210 6.49 -3.09 -6.29
C MET A 210 6.10 -4.41 -5.61
N THR A 211 5.58 -5.39 -6.37
CA THR A 211 5.17 -6.68 -5.83
C THR A 211 6.36 -7.44 -5.25
N LYS A 212 7.49 -7.49 -5.95
CA LYS A 212 8.71 -8.11 -5.44
C LYS A 212 9.22 -7.43 -4.17
N ARG A 213 9.18 -6.11 -4.12
CA ARG A 213 9.57 -5.33 -2.94
C ARG A 213 8.65 -5.56 -1.75
N ILE A 214 7.33 -5.67 -1.95
CA ILE A 214 6.39 -6.08 -0.91
C ILE A 214 6.76 -7.46 -0.35
N VAL A 215 7.07 -8.41 -1.22
CA VAL A 215 7.46 -9.77 -0.83
C VAL A 215 8.74 -9.74 0.01
N VAL A 216 9.78 -9.05 -0.46
CA VAL A 216 11.05 -8.91 0.27
C VAL A 216 10.78 -8.28 1.64
N PHE A 217 10.06 -7.15 1.69
CA PHE A 217 9.70 -6.48 2.94
C PHE A 217 8.95 -7.40 3.90
N ALA A 218 7.96 -8.14 3.41
CA ALA A 218 7.16 -9.05 4.24
C ALA A 218 8.00 -10.24 4.79
N MET A 219 9.00 -10.69 4.02
CA MET A 219 9.87 -11.80 4.42
C MET A 219 11.01 -11.37 5.36
N GLU A 220 11.53 -10.15 5.20
CA GLU A 220 12.61 -9.61 6.01
C GLU A 220 12.13 -8.95 7.30
N SER A 221 10.86 -8.53 7.35
CA SER A 221 10.24 -8.00 8.56
C SER A 221 9.85 -9.15 9.48
N PRO A 222 10.70 -9.57 10.43
CA PRO A 222 10.36 -10.68 11.30
C PRO A 222 9.07 -10.33 12.04
N LEU A 223 8.19 -11.31 12.21
CA LEU A 223 7.04 -11.26 13.11
C LEU A 223 7.57 -11.14 14.56
N LYS A 224 8.18 -9.99 14.89
CA LYS A 224 8.45 -9.70 16.29
C LYS A 224 7.09 -9.68 16.98
N PRO A 225 6.92 -10.40 18.08
CA PRO A 225 5.73 -10.26 18.91
C PRO A 225 5.52 -8.77 19.16
N LEU A 226 4.32 -8.26 18.89
CA LEU A 226 3.99 -6.89 19.27
C LEU A 226 4.29 -6.79 20.77
N PRO A 227 4.92 -5.71 21.25
CA PRO A 227 5.07 -5.51 22.68
C PRO A 227 3.67 -5.68 23.29
N SER A 228 3.56 -6.57 24.24
CA SER A 228 2.36 -6.72 25.05
C SER A 228 1.93 -5.31 25.46
N ALA A 229 0.67 -4.95 25.22
CA ALA A 229 0.10 -3.73 25.77
C ALA A 229 0.13 -3.88 27.30
N ALA A 230 1.32 -3.71 27.87
CA ALA A 230 1.52 -3.67 29.30
C ALA A 230 1.03 -2.29 29.76
N ASN A 231 -0.14 -2.32 30.36
CA ASN A 231 -0.68 -1.36 31.32
C ASN A 231 -0.38 0.13 31.04
N LYS A 232 -1.38 0.80 30.47
CA LYS A 232 -1.65 2.20 30.84
C LYS A 232 -3.01 2.26 31.51
#